data_eea896957549a27bac919c8b0560137b
#
_entry.id   eea896957549a27bac919c8b0560137b
#
_cell.length_a   1.000
_cell.length_b   1.000
_cell.length_c   1.000
_cell.angle_alpha   90.00
_cell.angle_beta   90.00
_cell.angle_gamma   90.00
#
_symmetry.space_group_name_H-M   'P 1'
#
loop_
_entity.id
_entity.type
_entity.pdbx_description
1 polymer ?
#
loop_
_entity_poly.entity_id
_entity_poly.type
_entity_poly.pdbx_seq_one_letter_code
_entity_poly.pdbx_strand_id
1 'polypeptide(L)'
;MFPTIGNIDITPDFIGFLIMLAGLSCACRYCRCFDLTKRLATFGVVFSLLCWGYQLLLTLSVVEPSSVGTVLRILYTVFLAAFDISLAVSISKIAEETELPKIRVRGAAAVPLAVIMVLGGRTAWSAAVNMISSAGEGGEVSETVRWMMRIGYIAEVLFVVYMLVLLISCYRWICLEGEEDMPDKKHKLPTPFDIIEKGKNKAEKK
;
A
#
# COMPACT_ATOMS: atom_id res chain seq x y z
N MET A 1 0.75 -3.38 11.82
CA MET A 1 0.96 -2.95 13.21
C MET A 1 2.35 -2.33 13.25
N PHE A 2 2.42 -1.01 13.26
CA PHE A 2 3.69 -0.32 13.41
C PHE A 2 4.14 -0.43 14.88
N PRO A 3 5.43 -0.34 15.17
CA PRO A 3 5.90 -0.38 16.54
C PRO A 3 5.25 0.75 17.32
N THR A 4 4.43 0.38 18.30
CA THR A 4 3.76 1.33 19.20
C THR A 4 4.49 1.35 20.52
N ILE A 5 4.82 2.53 21.04
CA ILE A 5 5.23 2.71 22.43
C ILE A 5 4.02 3.29 23.16
N GLY A 6 3.41 2.49 24.04
CA GLY A 6 2.28 2.92 24.85
C GLY A 6 1.06 3.39 24.07
N ASN A 7 0.59 2.67 23.07
CA ASN A 7 -0.53 3.02 22.18
C ASN A 7 -0.32 4.18 21.18
N ILE A 8 0.87 4.76 21.08
CA ILE A 8 1.18 5.79 20.09
C ILE A 8 1.94 5.15 18.93
N ASP A 9 1.48 5.35 17.69
CA ASP A 9 2.22 4.97 16.49
C ASP A 9 3.49 5.80 16.38
N ILE A 10 4.68 5.13 16.38
CA ILE A 10 5.98 5.79 16.33
C ILE A 10 6.25 6.35 14.93
N THR A 11 5.71 5.72 13.90
CA THR A 11 5.85 6.17 12.51
C THR A 11 4.48 6.59 11.96
N PRO A 12 4.08 7.85 12.15
CA PRO A 12 2.78 8.31 11.64
C PRO A 12 2.75 8.26 10.12
N ASP A 13 1.65 7.72 9.58
CA ASP A 13 1.41 7.49 8.14
C ASP A 13 1.59 8.77 7.29
N PHE A 14 1.40 9.95 7.87
CA PHE A 14 1.56 11.21 7.14
C PHE A 14 3.00 11.43 6.65
N ILE A 15 4.03 10.91 7.34
CA ILE A 15 5.42 10.96 6.89
C ILE A 15 5.57 10.11 5.62
N GLY A 16 4.97 8.92 5.59
CA GLY A 16 4.94 8.07 4.41
C GLY A 16 4.31 8.78 3.20
N PHE A 17 3.16 9.44 3.41
CA PHE A 17 2.51 10.22 2.35
C PHE A 17 3.33 11.44 1.89
N LEU A 18 4.08 12.10 2.78
CA LEU A 18 4.99 13.19 2.39
C LEU A 18 6.12 12.69 1.48
N ILE A 19 6.72 11.54 1.82
CA ILE A 19 7.76 10.92 0.98
C ILE A 19 7.17 10.52 -0.38
N MET A 20 6.01 9.89 -0.39
CA MET A 20 5.31 9.51 -1.64
C MET A 20 4.94 10.74 -2.47
N LEU A 21 4.49 11.83 -1.84
CA LEU A 21 4.15 13.08 -2.52
C LEU A 21 5.38 13.71 -3.20
N ALA A 22 6.55 13.66 -2.55
CA ALA A 22 7.79 14.12 -3.16
C ALA A 22 8.13 13.29 -4.43
N GLY A 23 8.05 11.96 -4.34
CA GLY A 23 8.26 11.06 -5.47
C GLY A 23 7.26 11.26 -6.60
N LEU A 24 5.96 11.34 -6.27
CA LEU A 24 4.89 11.59 -7.25
C LEU A 24 5.02 12.98 -7.90
N SER A 25 5.51 13.98 -7.18
CA SER A 25 5.74 15.32 -7.75
C SER A 25 6.82 15.31 -8.83
N CYS A 26 7.82 14.44 -8.70
CA CYS A 26 8.79 14.19 -9.75
C CYS A 26 8.16 13.42 -10.92
N ALA A 27 7.41 12.33 -10.63
CA ALA A 27 6.78 11.51 -11.65
C ALA A 27 5.75 12.28 -12.51
N CYS A 28 4.99 13.20 -11.91
CA CYS A 28 4.01 14.04 -12.62
C CYS A 28 4.64 14.99 -13.65
N ARG A 29 5.94 15.27 -13.56
CA ARG A 29 6.63 16.08 -14.58
C ARG A 29 6.76 15.34 -15.91
N TYR A 30 6.81 14.02 -15.86
CA TYR A 30 7.00 13.12 -17.00
C TYR A 30 5.68 12.56 -17.53
N CYS A 31 4.74 12.23 -16.65
CA CYS A 31 3.43 11.69 -17.03
C CYS A 31 2.30 12.28 -16.17
N ARG A 32 1.31 12.89 -16.84
CA ARG A 32 0.09 13.38 -16.20
C ARG A 32 -0.78 12.27 -15.61
N CYS A 33 -0.48 11.02 -15.93
CA CYS A 33 -1.22 9.87 -15.39
C CYS A 33 -1.14 9.77 -13.86
N PHE A 34 -0.12 10.38 -13.23
CA PHE A 34 0.05 10.43 -11.77
C PHE A 34 -0.65 11.61 -11.07
N ASP A 35 -1.31 12.52 -11.80
CA ASP A 35 -1.94 13.71 -11.20
C ASP A 35 -3.02 13.35 -10.18
N LEU A 36 -3.85 12.35 -10.46
CA LEU A 36 -4.87 11.88 -9.51
C LEU A 36 -4.22 11.29 -8.25
N THR A 37 -3.23 10.43 -8.42
CA THR A 37 -2.52 9.79 -7.31
C THR A 37 -1.80 10.83 -6.44
N LYS A 38 -1.23 11.88 -7.05
CA LYS A 38 -0.62 13.01 -6.34
C LYS A 38 -1.65 13.78 -5.51
N ARG A 39 -2.84 14.07 -6.06
CA ARG A 39 -3.93 14.72 -5.32
C ARG A 39 -4.39 13.88 -4.13
N LEU A 40 -4.53 12.57 -4.35
CA LEU A 40 -4.86 11.63 -3.27
C LEU A 40 -3.74 11.59 -2.21
N ALA A 41 -2.45 11.58 -2.60
CA ALA A 41 -1.36 11.65 -1.64
C ALA A 41 -1.39 12.94 -0.81
N THR A 42 -1.69 14.09 -1.43
CA THR A 42 -1.84 15.36 -0.71
C THR A 42 -2.99 15.31 0.31
N PHE A 43 -4.13 14.76 -0.09
CA PHE A 43 -5.24 14.52 0.82
C PHE A 43 -4.87 13.53 1.93
N GLY A 44 -4.09 12.49 1.58
CA GLY A 44 -3.58 11.49 2.52
C GLY A 44 -2.73 12.08 3.63
N VAL A 45 -1.88 13.07 3.34
CA VAL A 45 -1.09 13.78 4.37
C VAL A 45 -2.02 14.43 5.40
N VAL A 46 -3.04 15.17 4.95
CA VAL A 46 -3.97 15.87 5.84
C VAL A 46 -4.82 14.87 6.63
N PHE A 47 -5.35 13.86 5.93
CA PHE A 47 -6.23 12.87 6.55
C PHE A 47 -5.51 11.99 7.57
N SER A 48 -4.30 11.53 7.26
CA SER A 48 -3.50 10.74 8.20
C SER A 48 -3.06 11.57 9.41
N LEU A 49 -2.76 12.86 9.22
CA LEU A 49 -2.46 13.77 10.33
C LEU A 49 -3.67 13.95 11.27
N LEU A 50 -4.88 14.08 10.71
CA LEU A 50 -6.12 14.14 11.50
C LEU A 50 -6.37 12.84 12.27
N CYS A 51 -6.19 11.68 11.63
CA CYS A 51 -6.33 10.39 12.29
C CYS A 51 -5.30 10.20 13.41
N TRP A 52 -4.06 10.59 13.17
CA TRP A 52 -3.00 10.53 14.17
C TRP A 52 -3.26 11.48 15.35
N GLY A 53 -3.70 12.72 15.07
CA GLY A 53 -4.09 13.68 16.09
C GLY A 53 -5.25 13.18 16.95
N TYR A 54 -6.29 12.58 16.34
CA TYR A 54 -7.39 11.98 17.07
C TYR A 54 -6.91 10.83 17.98
N GLN A 55 -6.03 9.99 17.50
CA GLN A 55 -5.46 8.89 18.28
C GLN A 55 -4.61 9.38 19.46
N LEU A 56 -3.88 10.47 19.25
CA LEU A 56 -3.11 11.15 20.31
C LEU A 56 -4.03 11.69 21.41
N LEU A 57 -5.14 12.35 21.03
CA LEU A 57 -6.13 12.85 21.99
C LEU A 57 -6.80 11.74 22.80
N LEU A 58 -7.08 10.59 22.18
CA LEU A 58 -7.57 9.39 22.88
C LEU A 58 -6.55 8.88 23.90
N THR A 59 -5.27 8.82 23.51
CA THR A 59 -4.20 8.31 24.39
C THR A 59 -3.95 9.24 25.58
N LEU A 60 -4.11 10.54 25.38
CA LEU A 60 -4.03 11.56 26.45
C LEU A 60 -5.30 11.62 27.32
N SER A 61 -6.28 10.76 27.07
CA SER A 61 -7.59 10.73 27.77
C SER A 61 -8.35 12.06 27.73
N VAL A 62 -8.08 12.88 26.70
CA VAL A 62 -8.79 14.16 26.47
C VAL A 62 -10.16 13.91 25.84
N VAL A 63 -10.27 12.83 25.05
CA VAL A 63 -11.51 12.46 24.36
C VAL A 63 -11.84 11.00 24.72
N GLU A 64 -13.11 10.72 24.95
CA GLU A 64 -13.57 9.35 25.18
C GLU A 64 -13.71 8.57 23.86
N PRO A 65 -13.52 7.25 23.86
CA PRO A 65 -13.75 6.41 22.70
C PRO A 65 -15.17 6.56 22.20
N SER A 66 -15.32 7.02 20.96
CA SER A 66 -16.63 7.29 20.36
C SER A 66 -16.78 6.58 19.00
N SER A 67 -18.02 6.49 18.52
CA SER A 67 -18.31 5.98 17.18
C SER A 67 -17.57 6.74 16.06
N VAL A 68 -17.16 7.99 16.31
CA VAL A 68 -16.36 8.80 15.39
C VAL A 68 -15.04 8.12 15.04
N GLY A 69 -14.35 7.52 16.01
CA GLY A 69 -13.10 6.79 15.75
C GLY A 69 -13.30 5.59 14.84
N THR A 70 -14.42 4.88 14.96
CA THR A 70 -14.75 3.77 14.07
C THR A 70 -15.02 4.26 12.65
N VAL A 71 -15.78 5.32 12.48
CA VAL A 71 -16.06 5.93 11.18
C VAL A 71 -14.78 6.44 10.52
N LEU A 72 -13.92 7.16 11.24
CA LEU A 72 -12.63 7.61 10.74
C LEU A 72 -11.76 6.45 10.25
N ARG A 73 -11.70 5.36 11.00
CA ARG A 73 -10.92 4.16 10.62
C ARG A 73 -11.46 3.51 9.35
N ILE A 74 -12.79 3.42 9.20
CA ILE A 74 -13.40 2.89 7.97
C ILE A 74 -13.09 3.78 6.79
N LEU A 75 -13.29 5.10 6.93
CA LEU A 75 -12.99 6.06 5.86
C LEU A 75 -11.52 6.03 5.48
N TYR A 76 -10.62 5.92 6.44
CA TYR A 76 -9.18 5.81 6.19
C TYR A 76 -8.83 4.53 5.42
N THR A 77 -9.45 3.39 5.76
CA THR A 77 -9.25 2.13 5.05
C THR A 77 -9.70 2.21 3.59
N VAL A 78 -10.88 2.79 3.35
CA VAL A 78 -11.40 3.00 1.98
C VAL A 78 -10.50 3.97 1.20
N PHE A 79 -10.03 5.02 1.86
CA PHE A 79 -9.11 5.98 1.26
C PHE A 79 -7.78 5.34 0.85
N LEU A 80 -7.18 4.51 1.70
CA LEU A 80 -5.93 3.79 1.38
C LEU A 80 -6.12 2.86 0.19
N ALA A 81 -7.21 2.10 0.15
CA ALA A 81 -7.50 1.25 -1.01
C ALA A 81 -7.66 2.08 -2.30
N ALA A 82 -8.35 3.22 -2.25
CA ALA A 82 -8.50 4.12 -3.39
C ALA A 82 -7.15 4.69 -3.86
N PHE A 83 -6.27 5.03 -2.92
CA PHE A 83 -4.92 5.50 -3.20
C PHE A 83 -4.09 4.41 -3.90
N ASP A 84 -4.08 3.19 -3.37
CA ASP A 84 -3.34 2.05 -3.93
C ASP A 84 -3.85 1.67 -5.32
N ILE A 85 -5.17 1.67 -5.53
CA ILE A 85 -5.78 1.45 -6.84
C ILE A 85 -5.36 2.55 -7.82
N SER A 86 -5.41 3.82 -7.41
CA SER A 86 -4.99 4.94 -8.25
C SER A 86 -3.53 4.83 -8.66
N LEU A 87 -2.66 4.45 -7.73
CA LEU A 87 -1.24 4.23 -7.97
C LEU A 87 -1.02 3.07 -8.97
N ALA A 88 -1.68 1.94 -8.76
CA ALA A 88 -1.60 0.77 -9.63
C ALA A 88 -2.07 1.08 -11.07
N VAL A 89 -3.17 1.83 -11.20
CA VAL A 89 -3.69 2.28 -12.49
C VAL A 89 -2.71 3.24 -13.18
N SER A 90 -2.10 4.17 -12.44
CA SER A 90 -1.10 5.10 -12.99
C SER A 90 0.13 4.36 -13.50
N ILE A 91 0.61 3.35 -12.76
CA ILE A 91 1.71 2.47 -13.17
C ILE A 91 1.34 1.69 -14.44
N SER A 92 0.12 1.17 -14.50
CA SER A 92 -0.36 0.42 -15.67
C SER A 92 -0.42 1.31 -16.93
N LYS A 93 -0.87 2.56 -16.78
CA LYS A 93 -0.95 3.52 -17.88
C LYS A 93 0.42 3.92 -18.42
N ILE A 94 1.37 4.26 -17.53
CA ILE A 94 2.72 4.61 -18.00
C ILE A 94 3.41 3.42 -18.65
N ALA A 95 3.16 2.20 -18.16
CA ALA A 95 3.67 0.97 -18.77
C ALA A 95 3.05 0.69 -20.15
N GLU A 96 1.83 1.16 -20.40
CA GLU A 96 1.17 1.11 -21.70
C GLU A 96 1.79 2.11 -22.68
N GLU A 97 2.01 3.36 -22.23
CA GLU A 97 2.65 4.41 -23.04
C GLU A 97 4.11 4.06 -23.40
N THR A 98 4.81 3.33 -22.54
CA THR A 98 6.22 2.91 -22.76
C THR A 98 6.34 1.51 -23.37
N GLU A 99 5.24 0.93 -23.87
CA GLU A 99 5.22 -0.39 -24.52
C GLU A 99 5.81 -1.53 -23.67
N LEU A 100 5.63 -1.49 -22.35
CA LEU A 100 6.10 -2.50 -21.41
C LEU A 100 4.97 -3.45 -20.95
N PRO A 101 4.59 -4.46 -21.77
CA PRO A 101 3.40 -5.28 -21.51
C PRO A 101 3.47 -6.04 -20.19
N LYS A 102 4.66 -6.46 -19.76
CA LYS A 102 4.84 -7.17 -18.49
C LYS A 102 4.48 -6.31 -17.28
N ILE A 103 4.92 -5.05 -17.26
CA ILE A 103 4.63 -4.10 -16.17
C ILE A 103 3.16 -3.70 -16.20
N ARG A 104 2.59 -3.49 -17.39
CA ARG A 104 1.16 -3.20 -17.57
C ARG A 104 0.28 -4.28 -16.94
N VAL A 105 0.51 -5.56 -17.27
CA VAL A 105 -0.27 -6.69 -16.73
C VAL A 105 -0.12 -6.77 -15.22
N ARG A 106 1.08 -6.58 -14.67
CA ARG A 106 1.33 -6.60 -13.22
C ARG A 106 0.67 -5.40 -12.52
N GLY A 107 0.72 -4.21 -13.12
CA GLY A 107 0.00 -3.03 -12.62
C GLY A 107 -1.52 -3.25 -12.60
N ALA A 108 -2.08 -3.81 -13.67
CA ALA A 108 -3.50 -4.16 -13.71
C ALA A 108 -3.87 -5.23 -12.67
N ALA A 109 -3.02 -6.22 -12.43
CA ALA A 109 -3.23 -7.24 -11.39
C ALA A 109 -3.15 -6.66 -9.96
N ALA A 110 -2.44 -5.54 -9.75
CA ALA A 110 -2.38 -4.87 -8.46
C ALA A 110 -3.73 -4.32 -8.02
N VAL A 111 -4.62 -3.96 -8.96
CA VAL A 111 -5.95 -3.39 -8.65
C VAL A 111 -6.83 -4.39 -7.87
N PRO A 112 -7.13 -5.60 -8.35
CA PRO A 112 -7.91 -6.56 -7.59
C PRO A 112 -7.18 -7.00 -6.31
N LEU A 113 -5.83 -7.07 -6.31
CA LEU A 113 -5.06 -7.37 -5.12
C LEU A 113 -5.21 -6.29 -4.04
N ALA A 114 -5.24 -5.00 -4.40
CA ALA A 114 -5.53 -3.90 -3.48
C ALA A 114 -6.90 -4.07 -2.81
N VAL A 115 -7.93 -4.40 -3.60
CA VAL A 115 -9.27 -4.62 -3.06
C VAL A 115 -9.30 -5.80 -2.10
N ILE A 116 -8.74 -6.93 -2.47
CA ILE A 116 -8.80 -8.16 -1.66
C ILE A 116 -7.91 -8.06 -0.42
N MET A 117 -6.67 -7.60 -0.57
CA MET A 117 -5.68 -7.64 0.51
C MET A 117 -5.79 -6.42 1.44
N VAL A 118 -6.02 -5.22 0.91
CA VAL A 118 -6.13 -4.01 1.75
C VAL A 118 -7.51 -3.93 2.40
N LEU A 119 -8.59 -3.98 1.62
CA LEU A 119 -9.94 -3.94 2.21
C LEU A 119 -10.24 -5.20 2.99
N GLY A 120 -9.99 -6.40 2.44
CA GLY A 120 -10.24 -7.67 3.10
C GLY A 120 -9.39 -7.85 4.34
N GLY A 121 -8.10 -7.57 4.29
CA GLY A 121 -7.17 -7.68 5.41
C GLY A 121 -7.54 -6.73 6.55
N ARG A 122 -7.81 -5.45 6.24
CA ARG A 122 -8.18 -4.44 7.26
C ARG A 122 -9.58 -4.66 7.84
N THR A 123 -10.54 -5.14 7.05
CA THR A 123 -11.86 -5.49 7.58
C THR A 123 -11.80 -6.71 8.50
N ALA A 124 -11.02 -7.74 8.15
CA ALA A 124 -10.78 -8.90 9.00
C ALA A 124 -10.10 -8.49 10.33
N TRP A 125 -9.08 -7.63 10.26
CA TRP A 125 -8.43 -7.05 11.44
C TRP A 125 -9.43 -6.27 12.32
N SER A 126 -10.23 -5.39 11.73
CA SER A 126 -11.20 -4.57 12.46
C SER A 126 -12.29 -5.41 13.12
N ALA A 127 -12.76 -6.46 12.43
CA ALA A 127 -13.72 -7.41 13.00
C ALA A 127 -13.12 -8.16 14.19
N ALA A 128 -11.88 -8.63 14.07
CA ALA A 128 -11.16 -9.30 15.13
C ALA A 128 -10.99 -8.41 16.38
N VAL A 129 -10.59 -7.14 16.19
CA VAL A 129 -10.46 -6.16 17.29
C VAL A 129 -11.80 -5.91 17.96
N ASN A 130 -12.89 -5.78 17.20
CA ASN A 130 -14.23 -5.59 17.76
C ASN A 130 -14.69 -6.81 18.56
N MET A 131 -14.37 -8.03 18.11
CA MET A 131 -14.68 -9.26 18.85
C MET A 131 -13.90 -9.32 20.17
N ILE A 132 -12.63 -8.90 20.19
CA ILE A 132 -11.83 -8.84 21.42
C ILE A 132 -12.41 -7.82 22.40
N SER A 133 -12.75 -6.62 21.94
CA SER A 133 -13.31 -5.56 22.78
C SER A 133 -14.69 -5.93 23.36
N SER A 134 -15.48 -6.72 22.66
CA SER A 134 -16.78 -7.19 23.14
C SER A 134 -16.70 -8.37 24.13
N ALA A 135 -15.57 -9.11 24.14
CA ALA A 135 -15.37 -10.23 25.06
C ALA A 135 -15.07 -9.81 26.51
N GLY A 136 -14.79 -8.52 26.75
CA GLY A 136 -14.51 -7.95 28.08
C GLY A 136 -13.12 -8.30 28.63
N GLU A 137 -12.77 -7.69 29.76
CA GLU A 137 -11.52 -7.98 30.48
C GLU A 137 -11.57 -9.39 31.07
N GLY A 138 -10.81 -10.30 30.50
CA GLY A 138 -10.71 -11.71 30.98
C GLY A 138 -11.32 -12.75 30.05
N GLY A 139 -11.95 -12.35 28.94
CA GLY A 139 -12.39 -13.28 27.90
C GLY A 139 -11.24 -13.92 27.16
N GLU A 140 -11.22 -15.26 27.03
CA GLU A 140 -10.26 -15.96 26.19
C GLU A 140 -10.47 -15.55 24.71
N VAL A 141 -9.45 -14.96 24.10
CA VAL A 141 -9.48 -14.63 22.68
C VAL A 141 -9.48 -15.93 21.87
N SER A 142 -10.57 -16.19 21.18
CA SER A 142 -10.73 -17.37 20.33
C SER A 142 -9.55 -17.51 19.36
N GLU A 143 -9.11 -18.73 19.13
CA GLU A 143 -8.03 -19.03 18.18
C GLU A 143 -8.37 -18.54 16.78
N THR A 144 -9.63 -18.61 16.38
CA THR A 144 -10.14 -18.06 15.11
C THR A 144 -9.86 -16.57 14.98
N VAL A 145 -10.09 -15.77 16.02
CA VAL A 145 -9.83 -14.33 16.02
C VAL A 145 -8.33 -14.04 15.86
N ARG A 146 -7.47 -14.80 16.53
CA ARG A 146 -6.02 -14.69 16.37
C ARG A 146 -5.57 -15.00 14.95
N TRP A 147 -6.15 -16.02 14.30
CA TRP A 147 -5.87 -16.36 12.92
C TRP A 147 -6.36 -15.26 11.95
N MET A 148 -7.53 -14.69 12.14
CA MET A 148 -8.04 -13.57 11.35
C MET A 148 -7.07 -12.37 11.38
N MET A 149 -6.55 -12.03 12.56
CA MET A 149 -5.56 -10.95 12.70
C MET A 149 -4.26 -11.26 11.97
N ARG A 150 -3.74 -12.48 12.10
CA ARG A 150 -2.50 -12.90 11.42
C ARG A 150 -2.66 -12.87 9.91
N ILE A 151 -3.74 -13.42 9.38
CA ILE A 151 -4.02 -13.44 7.93
C ILE A 151 -4.17 -12.02 7.39
N GLY A 152 -4.92 -11.16 8.08
CA GLY A 152 -5.07 -9.75 7.68
C GLY A 152 -3.73 -9.02 7.62
N TYR A 153 -2.89 -9.19 8.63
CA TYR A 153 -1.55 -8.59 8.66
C TYR A 153 -0.63 -9.11 7.56
N ILE A 154 -0.58 -10.44 7.36
CA ILE A 154 0.24 -11.05 6.32
C ILE A 154 -0.22 -10.57 4.93
N ALA A 155 -1.52 -10.49 4.67
CA ALA A 155 -2.06 -10.01 3.41
C ALA A 155 -1.61 -8.56 3.12
N GLU A 156 -1.68 -7.67 4.11
CA GLU A 156 -1.24 -6.28 3.96
C GLU A 156 0.26 -6.19 3.68
N VAL A 157 1.09 -6.93 4.42
CA VAL A 157 2.54 -6.96 4.20
C VAL A 157 2.89 -7.48 2.80
N LEU A 158 2.25 -8.57 2.36
CA LEU A 158 2.47 -9.12 1.01
C LEU A 158 2.08 -8.12 -0.08
N PHE A 159 0.98 -7.38 0.09
CA PHE A 159 0.58 -6.35 -0.85
C PHE A 159 1.58 -5.20 -0.92
N VAL A 160 2.07 -4.70 0.23
CA VAL A 160 3.09 -3.65 0.28
C VAL A 160 4.38 -4.10 -0.42
N VAL A 161 4.84 -5.32 -0.16
CA VAL A 161 6.01 -5.89 -0.84
C VAL A 161 5.79 -5.98 -2.35
N TYR A 162 4.61 -6.43 -2.78
CA TYR A 162 4.25 -6.51 -4.19
C TYR A 162 4.29 -5.14 -4.87
N MET A 163 3.68 -4.11 -4.25
CA MET A 163 3.69 -2.73 -4.78
C MET A 163 5.09 -2.14 -4.83
N LEU A 164 5.91 -2.39 -3.82
CA LEU A 164 7.30 -1.93 -3.78
C LEU A 164 8.13 -2.56 -4.91
N VAL A 165 7.99 -3.87 -5.14
CA VAL A 165 8.66 -4.57 -6.26
C VAL A 165 8.16 -4.04 -7.61
N LEU A 166 6.88 -3.74 -7.73
CA LEU A 166 6.29 -3.16 -8.93
C LEU A 166 6.85 -1.75 -9.21
N LEU A 167 6.93 -0.89 -8.20
CA LEU A 167 7.52 0.45 -8.30
C LEU A 167 9.00 0.42 -8.68
N ILE A 168 9.79 -0.46 -8.03
CA ILE A 168 11.21 -0.64 -8.39
C ILE A 168 11.34 -1.14 -9.83
N SER A 169 10.46 -2.04 -10.26
CA SER A 169 10.45 -2.54 -11.64
C SER A 169 10.15 -1.42 -12.63
N CYS A 170 9.15 -0.57 -12.34
CA CYS A 170 8.86 0.63 -13.12
C CYS A 170 10.07 1.55 -13.24
N TYR A 171 10.65 1.92 -12.11
CA TYR A 171 11.81 2.82 -12.07
C TYR A 171 13.00 2.29 -12.90
N ARG A 172 13.18 0.99 -12.96
CA ARG A 172 14.31 0.37 -13.68
C ARG A 172 14.09 0.21 -15.17
N TRP A 173 12.84 0.07 -15.60
CA TRP A 173 12.52 -0.25 -17.00
C TRP A 173 11.97 0.94 -17.78
N ILE A 174 11.45 1.96 -17.14
CA ILE A 174 10.97 3.17 -17.78
C ILE A 174 12.16 4.11 -17.93
N CYS A 175 12.56 4.35 -19.19
CA CYS A 175 13.54 5.38 -19.52
C CYS A 175 12.87 6.75 -19.42
N LEU A 176 13.58 7.71 -18.87
CA LEU A 176 13.18 9.12 -18.90
C LEU A 176 13.45 9.70 -20.30
N GLU A 177 12.59 10.62 -20.73
CA GLU A 177 12.78 11.39 -21.96
C GLU A 177 14.13 12.12 -21.87
N GLY A 178 15.02 11.90 -22.85
CA GLY A 178 16.40 12.37 -22.83
C GLY A 178 17.46 11.37 -22.34
N GLU A 179 17.07 10.18 -21.89
CA GLU A 179 17.98 9.07 -21.57
C GLU A 179 18.07 8.03 -22.72
N GLU A 180 17.53 8.37 -23.87
CA GLU A 180 17.43 7.49 -25.04
C GLU A 180 18.80 7.06 -25.58
N ASP A 181 19.84 7.91 -25.39
CA ASP A 181 21.23 7.67 -25.81
C ASP A 181 22.07 6.90 -24.76
N MET A 182 21.50 6.47 -23.66
CA MET A 182 22.25 5.65 -22.71
C MET A 182 22.63 4.31 -23.35
N PRO A 183 23.93 3.96 -23.38
CA PRO A 183 24.38 2.71 -23.95
C PRO A 183 23.65 1.55 -23.30
N ASP A 184 23.16 0.65 -24.16
CA ASP A 184 22.44 -0.58 -23.82
C ASP A 184 22.63 -1.02 -22.37
N LYS A 185 21.58 -0.97 -21.56
CA LYS A 185 21.60 -1.40 -20.14
C LYS A 185 21.85 -2.92 -20.03
N LYS A 186 22.93 -3.41 -20.65
CA LYS A 186 23.34 -4.83 -20.67
C LYS A 186 23.56 -5.43 -19.28
N HIS A 187 23.63 -4.60 -18.24
CA HIS A 187 23.85 -4.99 -16.87
C HIS A 187 22.67 -4.69 -15.92
N LYS A 188 21.44 -4.68 -16.43
CA LYS A 188 20.28 -4.62 -15.52
C LYS A 188 20.29 -5.86 -14.62
N LEU A 189 20.44 -5.65 -13.32
CA LEU A 189 20.21 -6.73 -12.36
C LEU A 189 18.79 -7.27 -12.56
N PRO A 190 18.59 -8.59 -12.61
CA PRO A 190 17.27 -9.15 -12.83
C PRO A 190 16.33 -8.70 -11.71
N THR A 191 15.10 -8.35 -12.07
CA THR A 191 14.07 -8.07 -11.07
C THR A 191 13.62 -9.40 -10.41
N PRO A 192 13.08 -9.38 -9.20
CA PRO A 192 12.52 -10.58 -8.57
C PRO A 192 11.52 -11.32 -9.48
N PHE A 193 10.74 -10.59 -10.29
CA PHE A 193 9.81 -11.17 -11.26
C PHE A 193 10.53 -11.90 -12.40
N ASP A 194 11.65 -11.38 -12.89
CA ASP A 194 12.43 -12.03 -13.97
C ASP A 194 13.05 -13.34 -13.48
N ILE A 195 13.40 -13.42 -12.19
CA ILE A 195 13.91 -14.65 -11.57
C ILE A 195 12.81 -15.71 -11.51
N ILE A 196 11.60 -15.34 -11.13
CA ILE A 196 10.44 -16.23 -11.05
C ILE A 196 10.06 -16.73 -12.45
N GLU A 197 10.05 -15.87 -13.47
CA GLU A 197 9.71 -16.22 -14.84
C GLU A 197 10.75 -17.16 -15.47
N LYS A 198 12.04 -16.94 -15.21
CA LYS A 198 13.11 -17.86 -15.62
C LYS A 198 12.97 -19.25 -14.97
N GLY A 199 12.49 -19.30 -13.73
CA GLY A 199 12.20 -20.55 -13.04
C GLY A 199 11.07 -21.34 -13.71
N LYS A 200 9.96 -20.68 -14.11
CA LYS A 200 8.84 -21.29 -14.82
C LYS A 200 9.25 -21.85 -16.19
N ASN A 201 9.95 -21.06 -17.00
CA ASN A 201 10.39 -21.47 -18.33
C ASN A 201 11.40 -22.64 -18.31
N LYS A 202 12.12 -22.85 -17.18
CA LYS A 202 12.96 -24.02 -16.97
C LYS A 202 12.17 -25.27 -16.58
N ALA A 203 11.06 -25.12 -15.89
CA ALA A 203 10.19 -26.22 -15.48
C ALA A 203 9.36 -26.78 -16.66
N GLU A 204 8.97 -25.91 -17.61
CA GLU A 204 8.21 -26.30 -18.80
C GLU A 204 9.06 -26.99 -19.88
N LYS A 205 10.40 -26.89 -19.80
CA LYS A 205 11.34 -27.54 -20.76
C LYS A 205 11.88 -28.88 -20.28
N LYS A 206 11.45 -29.37 -19.14
CA LYS A 206 11.72 -30.71 -18.61
C LYS A 206 10.50 -31.60 -18.71
#